data_c4c3cb5b5adcbbdf883fd25c603cebc6
#
_entry.id   c4c3cb5b5adcbbdf883fd25c603cebc6
#
_cell.length_a   1.000
_cell.length_b   1.000
_cell.length_c   1.000
_cell.angle_alpha   90.00
_cell.angle_beta   90.00
_cell.angle_gamma   90.00
#
_symmetry.space_group_name_H-M   'P 1'
#
loop_
_entity.id
_entity.type
_entity.pdbx_description
1 polymer ?
#
loop_
_entity_poly.entity_id
_entity_poly.type
_entity_poly.pdbx_seq_one_letter_code
_entity_poly.pdbx_strand_id
1 'polypeptide(L)'
;MSTYQDRNMILISHRGNLNGPSKEENHPEHIIKAVNAGFDVEIDVWVINNDYFLGHDEPRYKTNVDFLSNDRFWCHAKNADALCKMIEDSIHCFWHANDDASITSRGHIWCNPGKHFKNSIMVDFGAPRDLDPSEIKGICTDIPLLWKERYETILEE
;
A
#
# COMPACT_ATOMS: atom_id res chain seq x y z
N MET A 1 -21.10 -14.01 15.57
CA MET A 1 -19.83 -14.59 15.06
C MET A 1 -19.39 -13.85 13.82
N SER A 2 -18.19 -13.27 13.85
CA SER A 2 -17.62 -12.71 12.63
C SER A 2 -17.32 -13.84 11.65
N THR A 3 -17.69 -13.66 10.38
CA THR A 3 -17.34 -14.61 9.32
C THR A 3 -15.83 -14.54 9.04
N TYR A 4 -15.29 -15.54 8.35
CA TYR A 4 -13.88 -15.54 7.91
C TYR A 4 -13.52 -14.25 7.15
N GLN A 5 -14.47 -13.72 6.38
CA GLN A 5 -14.30 -12.46 5.64
C GLN A 5 -14.17 -11.23 6.56
N ASP A 6 -14.83 -11.25 7.72
CA ASP A 6 -14.79 -10.15 8.69
C ASP A 6 -13.45 -10.05 9.43
N ARG A 7 -12.60 -11.08 9.31
CA ARG A 7 -11.28 -11.15 9.95
C ARG A 7 -10.13 -10.91 8.99
N ASN A 8 -10.42 -10.73 7.71
CA ASN A 8 -9.37 -10.56 6.69
C ASN A 8 -8.82 -9.14 6.74
N MET A 9 -7.65 -9.02 7.37
CA MET A 9 -6.85 -7.82 7.31
C MET A 9 -6.29 -7.65 5.91
N ILE A 10 -6.32 -6.42 5.38
CA ILE A 10 -5.67 -6.09 4.12
C ILE A 10 -4.17 -6.10 4.34
N LEU A 11 -3.44 -6.92 3.57
CA LEU A 11 -1.98 -6.90 3.58
C LEU A 11 -1.49 -6.16 2.33
N ILE A 12 -0.73 -5.10 2.54
CA ILE A 12 -0.24 -4.21 1.50
C ILE A 12 1.29 -4.30 1.47
N SER A 13 1.85 -4.70 0.33
CA SER A 13 3.28 -4.66 0.09
C SER A 13 3.73 -3.22 -0.09
N HIS A 14 4.69 -2.77 0.70
CA HIS A 14 5.32 -1.47 0.55
C HIS A 14 6.26 -1.50 -0.65
N ARG A 15 5.91 -0.76 -1.71
CA ARG A 15 6.70 -0.60 -2.96
C ARG A 15 7.00 -1.90 -3.71
N GLY A 16 6.19 -2.94 -3.50
CA GLY A 16 6.38 -4.25 -4.11
C GLY A 16 7.26 -5.21 -3.30
N ASN A 17 7.74 -4.80 -2.14
CA ASN A 17 8.59 -5.64 -1.30
C ASN A 17 7.84 -6.84 -0.74
N LEU A 18 8.47 -8.01 -0.73
CA LEU A 18 7.94 -9.23 -0.15
C LEU A 18 8.71 -9.68 1.09
N ASN A 19 10.04 -9.57 1.07
CA ASN A 19 10.95 -10.06 2.11
C ASN A 19 11.89 -8.98 2.67
N GLY A 20 11.52 -7.72 2.61
CA GLY A 20 12.30 -6.61 3.11
C GLY A 20 12.63 -5.58 2.04
N PRO A 21 13.26 -4.45 2.42
CA PRO A 21 13.66 -3.42 1.49
C PRO A 21 14.53 -3.95 0.34
N SER A 22 14.38 -3.37 -0.84
CA SER A 22 15.02 -3.83 -2.06
C SER A 22 15.42 -2.64 -2.93
N LYS A 23 16.42 -2.85 -3.80
CA LYS A 23 16.78 -1.90 -4.85
C LYS A 23 15.73 -1.86 -5.98
N GLU A 24 14.86 -2.86 -6.02
CA GLU A 24 13.81 -3.00 -7.03
C GLU A 24 12.49 -2.30 -6.65
N GLU A 25 12.46 -1.58 -5.52
CA GLU A 25 11.28 -0.87 -5.05
C GLU A 25 10.70 0.03 -6.14
N ASN A 26 9.38 -0.03 -6.33
CA ASN A 26 8.65 0.68 -7.38
C ASN A 26 8.95 0.25 -8.82
N HIS A 27 9.81 -0.75 -9.04
CA HIS A 27 9.97 -1.32 -10.38
C HIS A 27 8.70 -2.08 -10.77
N PRO A 28 8.16 -1.88 -11.99
CA PRO A 28 6.89 -2.52 -12.39
C PRO A 28 6.87 -4.04 -12.20
N GLU A 29 7.95 -4.75 -12.55
CA GLU A 29 8.01 -6.21 -12.36
C GLU A 29 8.00 -6.61 -10.89
N HIS A 30 8.64 -5.83 -10.03
CA HIS A 30 8.66 -6.06 -8.58
C HIS A 30 7.25 -5.89 -7.99
N ILE A 31 6.54 -4.87 -8.42
CA ILE A 31 5.15 -4.61 -8.05
C ILE A 31 4.25 -5.77 -8.47
N ILE A 32 4.37 -6.23 -9.69
CA ILE A 32 3.53 -7.32 -10.23
C ILE A 32 3.81 -8.64 -9.50
N LYS A 33 5.04 -8.91 -9.11
CA LYS A 33 5.35 -10.09 -8.26
C LYS A 33 4.58 -10.07 -6.95
N ALA A 34 4.46 -8.91 -6.31
CA ALA A 34 3.69 -8.77 -5.07
C ALA A 34 2.19 -8.99 -5.32
N VAL A 35 1.64 -8.44 -6.39
CA VAL A 35 0.24 -8.69 -6.78
C VAL A 35 0.01 -10.19 -7.01
N ASN A 36 0.91 -10.84 -7.75
CA ASN A 36 0.80 -12.29 -8.03
C ASN A 36 0.95 -13.15 -6.78
N ALA A 37 1.62 -12.64 -5.75
CA ALA A 37 1.70 -13.31 -4.45
C ALA A 37 0.43 -13.11 -3.58
N GLY A 38 -0.55 -12.33 -4.06
CA GLY A 38 -1.84 -12.15 -3.42
C GLY A 38 -1.98 -10.88 -2.57
N PHE A 39 -1.02 -9.94 -2.66
CA PHE A 39 -1.04 -8.72 -1.87
C PHE A 39 -1.56 -7.52 -2.67
N ASP A 40 -2.14 -6.56 -1.96
CA ASP A 40 -2.23 -5.20 -2.46
C ASP A 40 -0.83 -4.59 -2.44
N VAL A 41 -0.62 -3.50 -3.17
CA VAL A 41 0.71 -2.87 -3.27
C VAL A 41 0.58 -1.36 -3.14
N GLU A 42 1.36 -0.77 -2.23
CA GLU A 42 1.58 0.68 -2.18
C GLU A 42 2.71 1.03 -3.12
N ILE A 43 2.52 2.05 -3.95
CA ILE A 43 3.48 2.50 -4.95
C ILE A 43 3.59 4.02 -4.95
N ASP A 44 4.78 4.54 -5.25
CA ASP A 44 5.05 5.97 -5.30
C ASP A 44 4.91 6.49 -6.74
N VAL A 45 4.08 7.51 -6.92
CA VAL A 45 3.70 8.00 -8.26
C VAL A 45 3.99 9.48 -8.42
N TRP A 46 4.66 9.81 -9.52
CA TRP A 46 4.95 11.17 -9.97
C TRP A 46 4.20 11.47 -11.27
N VAL A 47 3.90 12.74 -11.50
CA VAL A 47 3.52 13.26 -12.83
C VAL A 47 4.49 14.36 -13.19
N ILE A 48 5.16 14.18 -14.32
CA ILE A 48 6.09 15.16 -14.90
C ILE A 48 5.68 15.39 -16.34
N ASN A 49 5.41 16.63 -16.70
CA ASN A 49 4.95 16.98 -18.05
C ASN A 49 3.78 16.12 -18.54
N ASN A 50 2.81 15.90 -17.65
CA ASN A 50 1.61 15.11 -17.90
C ASN A 50 1.82 13.60 -18.10
N ASP A 51 3.03 13.08 -17.83
CA ASP A 51 3.34 11.65 -17.87
C ASP A 51 3.50 11.08 -16.45
N TYR A 52 3.04 9.84 -16.26
CA TYR A 52 3.20 9.11 -15.00
C TYR A 52 4.55 8.42 -14.89
N PHE A 53 5.13 8.49 -13.70
CA PHE A 53 6.37 7.78 -13.33
C PHE A 53 6.26 7.16 -11.96
N LEU A 54 6.96 6.06 -11.74
CA LEU A 54 7.12 5.40 -10.45
C LEU A 54 8.49 5.70 -9.85
N GLY A 55 8.58 5.81 -8.53
CA GLY A 55 9.84 5.99 -7.80
C GLY A 55 9.62 6.75 -6.50
N HIS A 56 10.41 6.42 -5.47
CA HIS A 56 10.27 7.06 -4.17
C HIS A 56 10.98 8.43 -4.13
N ASP A 57 12.28 8.45 -4.41
CA ASP A 57 13.09 9.66 -4.28
C ASP A 57 13.05 10.52 -5.54
N GLU A 58 12.78 9.92 -6.68
CA GLU A 58 12.74 10.57 -7.98
C GLU A 58 11.83 9.81 -8.94
N PRO A 59 11.29 10.49 -9.98
CA PRO A 59 10.56 9.80 -11.07
C PRO A 59 11.54 8.93 -11.86
N ARG A 60 11.35 7.62 -11.78
CA ARG A 60 12.34 6.66 -12.28
C ARG A 60 11.81 5.78 -13.41
N TYR A 61 10.63 5.20 -13.23
CA TYR A 61 10.07 4.25 -14.19
C TYR A 61 8.81 4.84 -14.81
N LYS A 62 8.83 5.08 -16.12
CA LYS A 62 7.65 5.57 -16.81
C LYS A 62 6.55 4.52 -16.78
N THR A 63 5.32 4.96 -16.52
CA THR A 63 4.15 4.11 -16.48
C THR A 63 2.96 4.81 -17.14
N ASN A 64 1.78 4.27 -17.00
CA ASN A 64 0.57 4.79 -17.64
C ASN A 64 -0.68 4.53 -16.80
N VAL A 65 -1.80 5.11 -17.26
CA VAL A 65 -3.09 4.99 -16.57
C VAL A 65 -3.57 3.54 -16.49
N ASP A 66 -3.34 2.74 -17.52
CA ASP A 66 -3.79 1.34 -17.53
C ASP A 66 -3.11 0.52 -16.45
N PHE A 67 -1.80 0.71 -16.27
CA PHE A 67 -1.05 0.05 -15.20
C PHE A 67 -1.57 0.49 -13.83
N LEU A 68 -1.71 1.81 -13.61
CA LEU A 68 -2.10 2.38 -12.32
C LEU A 68 -3.55 2.11 -11.94
N SER A 69 -4.38 1.69 -12.88
CA SER A 69 -5.81 1.41 -12.65
C SER A 69 -6.07 0.06 -12.00
N ASN A 70 -5.05 -0.70 -11.65
CA ASN A 70 -5.20 -1.94 -10.91
C ASN A 70 -5.82 -1.66 -9.54
N ASP A 71 -6.92 -2.33 -9.21
CA ASP A 71 -7.67 -2.11 -7.95
C ASP A 71 -6.88 -2.47 -6.69
N ARG A 72 -5.80 -3.21 -6.83
CA ARG A 72 -4.93 -3.58 -5.71
C ARG A 72 -3.87 -2.54 -5.38
N PHE A 73 -3.77 -1.46 -6.17
CA PHE A 73 -2.77 -0.42 -5.94
C PHE A 73 -3.27 0.67 -5.02
N TRP A 74 -2.39 1.09 -4.13
CA TRP A 74 -2.54 2.21 -3.21
C TRP A 74 -1.47 3.23 -3.62
N CYS A 75 -1.82 4.20 -4.44
CA CYS A 75 -0.85 5.09 -5.08
C CYS A 75 -0.58 6.32 -4.21
N HIS A 76 0.65 6.40 -3.71
CA HIS A 76 1.12 7.56 -2.96
C HIS A 76 1.59 8.64 -3.94
N ALA A 77 0.88 9.75 -4.01
CA ALA A 77 1.26 10.88 -4.85
C ALA A 77 2.53 11.54 -4.30
N LYS A 78 3.54 11.69 -5.13
CA LYS A 78 4.82 12.30 -4.76
C LYS A 78 4.90 13.78 -5.11
N ASN A 79 3.99 14.27 -5.95
CA ASN A 79 3.82 15.70 -6.21
C ASN A 79 2.33 16.04 -6.46
N ALA A 80 2.00 17.31 -6.43
CA ALA A 80 0.62 17.77 -6.57
C ALA A 80 0.02 17.38 -7.93
N ASP A 81 0.81 17.44 -8.99
CA ASP A 81 0.35 17.07 -10.33
C ASP A 81 -0.06 15.59 -10.40
N ALA A 82 0.66 14.73 -9.68
CA ALA A 82 0.30 13.30 -9.59
C ALA A 82 -1.03 13.12 -8.86
N LEU A 83 -1.25 13.81 -7.75
CA LEU A 83 -2.51 13.72 -7.02
C LEU A 83 -3.68 14.17 -7.90
N CYS A 84 -3.56 15.32 -8.54
CA CYS A 84 -4.62 15.87 -9.40
C CYS A 84 -4.94 14.94 -10.56
N LYS A 85 -3.91 14.46 -11.26
CA LYS A 85 -4.11 13.58 -12.42
C LYS A 85 -4.69 12.23 -12.03
N MET A 86 -4.24 11.64 -10.94
CA MET A 86 -4.77 10.36 -10.47
C MET A 86 -6.25 10.47 -10.06
N ILE A 87 -6.65 11.58 -9.44
CA ILE A 87 -8.06 11.82 -9.12
C ILE A 87 -8.89 11.93 -10.41
N GLU A 88 -8.42 12.68 -11.41
CA GLU A 88 -9.10 12.78 -12.71
C GLU A 88 -9.23 11.44 -13.41
N ASP A 89 -8.20 10.60 -13.33
CA ASP A 89 -8.17 9.28 -13.97
C ASP A 89 -8.81 8.18 -13.10
N SER A 90 -9.42 8.53 -11.97
CA SER A 90 -10.08 7.59 -11.04
C SER A 90 -9.16 6.48 -10.50
N ILE A 91 -7.88 6.81 -10.30
CA ILE A 91 -6.89 5.91 -9.71
C ILE A 91 -6.96 6.03 -8.18
N HIS A 92 -6.88 4.91 -7.47
CA HIS A 92 -6.84 4.89 -6.00
C HIS A 92 -5.54 5.53 -5.50
N CYS A 93 -5.63 6.68 -4.86
CA CYS A 93 -4.46 7.46 -4.48
C CYS A 93 -4.65 8.21 -3.16
N PHE A 94 -3.55 8.70 -2.63
CA PHE A 94 -3.52 9.57 -1.44
C PHE A 94 -2.27 10.45 -1.47
N TRP A 95 -2.36 11.55 -0.75
CA TRP A 95 -1.22 12.42 -0.44
C TRP A 95 -0.92 12.29 1.05
N HIS A 96 0.36 12.10 1.39
CA HIS A 96 0.77 11.95 2.78
C HIS A 96 2.14 12.60 3.00
N ALA A 97 2.25 13.38 4.05
CA ALA A 97 3.51 14.06 4.42
C ALA A 97 3.83 13.74 5.89
N ASN A 98 3.68 14.72 6.79
CA ASN A 98 4.04 14.58 8.20
C ASN A 98 2.82 14.47 9.14
N ASP A 99 1.63 14.37 8.59
CA ASP A 99 0.41 14.22 9.37
C ASP A 99 0.31 12.82 9.98
N ASP A 100 -0.40 12.69 11.10
CA ASP A 100 -0.63 11.39 11.73
C ASP A 100 -1.39 10.43 10.80
N ALA A 101 -2.30 10.97 10.00
CA ALA A 101 -3.05 10.19 9.02
C ALA A 101 -3.55 11.06 7.87
N SER A 102 -3.87 10.41 6.77
CA SER A 102 -4.57 11.00 5.62
C SER A 102 -5.69 10.07 5.15
N ILE A 103 -6.50 10.54 4.22
CA ILE A 103 -7.61 9.76 3.67
C ILE A 103 -7.31 9.48 2.19
N THR A 104 -7.44 8.21 1.78
CA THR A 104 -7.27 7.85 0.37
C THR A 104 -8.52 8.24 -0.44
N SER A 105 -8.38 8.28 -1.76
CA SER A 105 -9.48 8.63 -2.66
C SER A 105 -10.66 7.65 -2.61
N ARG A 106 -10.48 6.46 -2.01
CA ARG A 106 -11.54 5.48 -1.77
C ARG A 106 -12.03 5.48 -0.32
N GLY A 107 -11.64 6.47 0.47
CA GLY A 107 -12.16 6.64 1.83
C GLY A 107 -11.48 5.78 2.89
N HIS A 108 -10.28 5.28 2.66
CA HIS A 108 -9.51 4.56 3.67
C HIS A 108 -8.63 5.52 4.45
N ILE A 109 -8.43 5.25 5.74
CA ILE A 109 -7.52 6.02 6.59
C ILE A 109 -6.12 5.41 6.46
N TRP A 110 -5.15 6.21 6.01
CA TRP A 110 -3.75 5.83 5.88
C TRP A 110 -2.93 6.51 6.96
N CYS A 111 -2.26 5.74 7.81
CA CYS A 111 -1.51 6.28 8.95
C CYS A 111 -0.04 6.48 8.64
N ASN A 112 0.56 7.47 9.29
CA ASN A 112 2.01 7.64 9.31
C ASN A 112 2.66 6.47 10.09
N PRO A 113 3.89 6.04 9.73
CA PRO A 113 4.59 5.00 10.48
C PRO A 113 4.58 5.26 12.00
N GLY A 114 4.24 4.24 12.77
CA GLY A 114 4.14 4.33 14.24
C GLY A 114 2.78 4.81 14.76
N LYS A 115 1.85 5.17 13.89
CA LYS A 115 0.49 5.58 14.26
C LYS A 115 -0.52 4.54 13.78
N HIS A 116 -1.62 4.41 14.50
CA HIS A 116 -2.77 3.65 14.04
C HIS A 116 -4.04 4.18 14.71
N PHE A 117 -5.14 4.07 13.99
CA PHE A 117 -6.47 4.43 14.46
C PHE A 117 -7.41 3.28 14.14
N LYS A 118 -8.53 3.24 14.83
CA LYS A 118 -9.54 2.22 14.55
C LYS A 118 -9.91 2.25 13.06
N ASN A 119 -9.92 1.06 12.45
CA ASN A 119 -10.29 0.87 11.04
C ASN A 119 -9.36 1.58 10.05
N SER A 120 -8.09 1.72 10.39
CA SER A 120 -7.07 2.35 9.54
C SER A 120 -6.10 1.35 8.93
N ILE A 121 -5.36 1.81 7.92
CA ILE A 121 -4.18 1.12 7.41
C ILE A 121 -2.97 1.59 8.22
N MET A 122 -2.32 0.66 8.90
CA MET A 122 -1.11 0.92 9.68
C MET A 122 0.13 0.65 8.82
N VAL A 123 1.08 1.57 8.80
CA VAL A 123 2.38 1.34 8.16
C VAL A 123 3.34 0.82 9.23
N ASP A 124 3.82 -0.40 9.07
CA ASP A 124 4.65 -1.07 10.07
C ASP A 124 5.80 -1.83 9.42
N PHE A 125 7.03 -1.42 9.73
CA PHE A 125 8.25 -2.03 9.21
C PHE A 125 8.88 -3.02 10.18
N GLY A 126 8.25 -3.25 11.34
CA GLY A 126 8.72 -4.18 12.35
C GLY A 126 8.32 -5.63 12.06
N ALA A 127 8.83 -6.53 12.89
CA ALA A 127 8.48 -7.94 12.81
C ALA A 127 6.97 -8.17 13.06
N PRO A 128 6.38 -9.19 12.43
CA PRO A 128 4.99 -9.55 12.69
C PRO A 128 4.74 -9.84 14.17
N ARG A 129 3.60 -9.38 14.64
CA ARG A 129 3.15 -9.60 16.01
C ARG A 129 1.63 -9.73 16.03
N ASP A 130 1.10 -10.17 17.15
CA ASP A 130 -0.34 -10.31 17.31
C ASP A 130 -0.97 -8.93 17.44
N LEU A 131 -1.90 -8.64 16.55
CA LEU A 131 -2.71 -7.42 16.55
C LEU A 131 -4.17 -7.82 16.58
N ASP A 132 -4.99 -6.99 17.20
CA ASP A 132 -6.43 -7.18 17.18
C ASP A 132 -6.99 -6.73 15.81
N PRO A 133 -7.50 -7.66 14.99
CA PRO A 133 -8.05 -7.30 13.67
C PRO A 133 -9.26 -6.37 13.75
N SER A 134 -9.89 -6.23 14.93
CA SER A 134 -10.99 -5.29 15.11
C SER A 134 -10.52 -3.83 15.23
N GLU A 135 -9.25 -3.60 15.49
CA GLU A 135 -8.69 -2.27 15.72
C GLU A 135 -8.06 -1.65 14.49
N ILE A 136 -7.61 -2.46 13.54
CA ILE A 136 -7.03 -1.98 12.29
C ILE A 136 -7.64 -2.69 11.09
N LYS A 137 -7.64 -2.03 9.95
CA LYS A 137 -8.18 -2.55 8.70
C LYS A 137 -7.14 -3.30 7.88
N GLY A 138 -5.89 -2.85 7.94
CA GLY A 138 -4.81 -3.45 7.18
C GLY A 138 -3.45 -2.94 7.59
N ILE A 139 -2.42 -3.54 6.99
CA ILE A 139 -1.01 -3.23 7.27
C ILE A 139 -0.27 -3.05 5.95
N CYS A 140 0.50 -1.96 5.84
CA CYS A 140 1.49 -1.76 4.79
C CYS A 140 2.87 -2.06 5.36
N THR A 141 3.62 -2.95 4.72
CA THR A 141 4.87 -3.49 5.27
C THR A 141 5.83 -3.91 4.17
N ASP A 142 7.12 -3.95 4.50
CA ASP A 142 8.17 -4.50 3.62
C ASP A 142 8.24 -6.03 3.66
N ILE A 143 7.57 -6.68 4.61
CA ILE A 143 7.62 -8.14 4.83
C ILE A 143 6.23 -8.77 4.86
N PRO A 144 5.39 -8.53 3.85
CA PRO A 144 4.01 -9.02 3.87
C PRO A 144 3.91 -10.55 3.91
N LEU A 145 4.89 -11.28 3.39
CA LEU A 145 4.92 -12.75 3.46
C LEU A 145 4.96 -13.24 4.91
N LEU A 146 5.77 -12.61 5.78
CA LEU A 146 5.86 -12.98 7.19
C LEU A 146 4.58 -12.61 7.95
N TRP A 147 3.97 -11.47 7.63
CA TRP A 147 2.69 -11.08 8.22
C TRP A 147 1.57 -12.05 7.82
N LYS A 148 1.55 -12.48 6.56
CA LYS A 148 0.58 -13.47 6.07
C LYS A 148 0.72 -14.79 6.80
N GLU A 149 1.93 -15.29 6.94
CA GLU A 149 2.23 -16.52 7.68
C GLU A 149 1.75 -16.44 9.13
N ARG A 150 1.99 -15.32 9.80
CA ARG A 150 1.53 -15.10 11.18
C ARG A 150 0.01 -15.12 11.28
N TYR A 151 -0.69 -14.47 10.34
CA TYR A 151 -2.15 -14.46 10.31
C TYR A 151 -2.75 -15.81 10.03
N GLU A 152 -2.22 -16.55 9.09
CA GLU A 152 -2.68 -17.90 8.77
C GLU A 152 -2.53 -18.84 9.99
N THR A 153 -1.43 -18.74 10.72
CA THR A 153 -1.20 -19.53 11.94
C THR A 153 -2.26 -19.22 13.01
N ILE A 154 -2.60 -17.96 13.22
CA ILE A 154 -3.63 -17.55 14.20
C ILE A 154 -5.01 -18.08 13.81
N LEU A 155 -5.33 -18.12 12.51
CA LEU A 155 -6.62 -18.60 12.03
C LEU A 155 -6.79 -20.12 12.13
N GLU A 156 -5.70 -20.85 12.21
CA GLU A 156 -5.69 -22.32 12.38
C GLU A 156 -5.82 -22.75 13.85
N GLU A 157 -5.60 -21.87 14.82
CA GLU A 157 -5.78 -22.10 16.24
C GLU A 157 -7.26 -21.84 16.66
#